data_430b606118f0d6aa91e07147f6caebf7
#
_entry.id   430b606118f0d6aa91e07147f6caebf7
#
_cell.length_a   1.000
_cell.length_b   1.000
_cell.length_c   1.000
_cell.angle_alpha   90.00
_cell.angle_beta   90.00
_cell.angle_gamma   90.00
#
_symmetry.space_group_name_H-M   'P 1'
#
loop_
_entity.id
_entity.type
_entity.pdbx_description
1 polymer ?
#
loop_
_entity_poly.entity_id
_entity_poly.type
_entity_poly.pdbx_seq_one_letter_code
_entity_poly.pdbx_strand_id
1 'polypeptide(L)'
;MFTWMPEMIRLMQNANARSEYHRQLAAILAPKLAGCRTLCDAGCGLGSLSAALSPYFDAITAADVSDAALDVLRETIQTQNLTNITPLPCDLLQSTDRTRYDGMVFCFFGSLAEILPVARRQCAKTLVIIKKNYKLHRFSLTAQPIRGETAPAAGEALRAMGIPFRFDAREL
;
A
#
# COMPACT_ATOMS: atom_id res chain seq x y z
N MET A 1 9.14 -4.82 -12.78
CA MET A 1 8.39 -3.59 -12.44
C MET A 1 6.98 -3.74 -13.00
N PHE A 2 5.96 -3.36 -12.24
CA PHE A 2 4.57 -3.35 -12.71
C PHE A 2 4.35 -2.07 -13.53
N THR A 3 3.76 -2.20 -14.72
CA THR A 3 3.51 -1.04 -15.61
C THR A 3 2.01 -0.81 -15.70
N TRP A 4 1.57 0.39 -15.36
CA TRP A 4 0.19 0.82 -15.48
C TRP A 4 -0.16 1.15 -16.94
N MET A 5 -0.83 0.20 -17.61
CA MET A 5 -1.36 0.43 -18.97
C MET A 5 -2.70 1.17 -18.88
N PRO A 6 -3.05 2.02 -19.88
CA PRO A 6 -4.30 2.80 -19.85
C PRO A 6 -5.57 1.97 -19.62
N GLU A 7 -5.65 0.79 -20.25
CA GLU A 7 -6.79 -0.11 -20.05
C GLU A 7 -6.88 -0.64 -18.61
N MET A 8 -5.73 -0.95 -18.00
CA MET A 8 -5.67 -1.41 -16.60
C MET A 8 -6.09 -0.30 -15.64
N ILE A 9 -5.64 0.94 -15.87
CA ILE A 9 -6.06 2.11 -15.10
C ILE A 9 -7.58 2.23 -15.15
N ARG A 10 -8.18 2.23 -16.34
CA ARG A 10 -9.64 2.33 -16.51
C ARG A 10 -10.40 1.18 -15.84
N LEU A 11 -9.93 -0.05 -15.96
CA LEU A 11 -10.54 -1.20 -15.30
C LEU A 11 -10.48 -1.07 -13.78
N MET A 12 -9.34 -0.67 -13.23
CA MET A 12 -9.19 -0.49 -11.78
C MET A 12 -9.99 0.70 -11.25
N GLN A 13 -10.06 1.82 -11.98
CA GLN A 13 -10.94 2.94 -11.63
C GLN A 13 -12.40 2.49 -11.54
N ASN A 14 -12.89 1.75 -12.55
CA ASN A 14 -14.26 1.22 -12.57
C ASN A 14 -14.51 0.22 -11.42
N ALA A 15 -13.56 -0.64 -11.12
CA ALA A 15 -13.65 -1.57 -10.00
C ALA A 15 -13.68 -0.83 -8.65
N ASN A 16 -12.79 0.14 -8.46
CA ASN A 16 -12.71 0.94 -7.23
C ASN A 16 -13.96 1.79 -7.00
N ALA A 17 -14.55 2.35 -8.07
CA ALA A 17 -15.79 3.13 -7.98
C ALA A 17 -17.00 2.31 -7.52
N ARG A 18 -16.97 0.99 -7.70
CA ARG A 18 -18.05 0.06 -7.34
C ARG A 18 -17.77 -0.75 -6.08
N SER A 19 -16.61 -0.58 -5.47
CA SER A 19 -16.13 -1.38 -4.34
C SER A 19 -15.92 -0.52 -3.10
N GLU A 20 -16.37 -1.03 -1.96
CA GLU A 20 -16.06 -0.47 -0.65
C GLU A 20 -14.70 -0.95 -0.10
N TYR A 21 -13.97 -1.74 -0.87
CA TYR A 21 -12.74 -2.41 -0.42
C TYR A 21 -11.75 -1.46 0.26
N HIS A 22 -11.39 -0.35 -0.38
CA HIS A 22 -10.39 0.57 0.17
C HIS A 22 -10.91 1.31 1.41
N ARG A 23 -12.21 1.61 1.48
CA ARG A 23 -12.83 2.21 2.68
C ARG A 23 -12.85 1.24 3.85
N GLN A 24 -13.22 -0.02 3.61
CA GLN A 24 -13.18 -1.07 4.63
C GLN A 24 -11.74 -1.33 5.10
N LEU A 25 -10.80 -1.39 4.16
CA LEU A 25 -9.38 -1.55 4.48
C LEU A 25 -8.87 -0.38 5.32
N ALA A 26 -9.16 0.86 4.95
CA ALA A 26 -8.78 2.05 5.71
C ALA A 26 -9.34 2.02 7.14
N ALA A 27 -10.61 1.63 7.32
CA ALA A 27 -11.22 1.48 8.65
C ALA A 27 -10.53 0.41 9.52
N ILE A 28 -10.01 -0.65 8.91
CA ILE A 28 -9.22 -1.68 9.60
C ILE A 28 -7.81 -1.17 9.96
N LEU A 29 -7.22 -0.37 9.09
CA LEU A 29 -5.84 0.12 9.27
C LEU A 29 -5.74 1.28 10.26
N ALA A 30 -6.70 2.20 10.25
CA ALA A 30 -6.67 3.39 11.08
C ALA A 30 -6.41 3.11 12.57
N PRO A 31 -7.10 2.16 13.24
CA PRO A 31 -6.79 1.83 14.63
C PRO A 31 -5.43 1.15 14.83
N LYS A 32 -4.88 0.47 13.82
CA LYS A 32 -3.55 -0.14 13.90
C LYS A 32 -2.43 0.90 13.77
N LEU A 33 -2.73 2.01 13.12
CA LEU A 33 -1.85 3.17 12.91
C LEU A 33 -2.15 4.30 13.91
N ALA A 34 -2.88 4.01 14.98
CA ALA A 34 -3.19 4.99 16.02
C ALA A 34 -1.90 5.63 16.59
N GLY A 35 -1.91 6.96 16.72
CA GLY A 35 -0.74 7.74 17.15
C GLY A 35 0.26 8.08 16.02
N CYS A 36 -0.02 7.67 14.78
CA CYS A 36 0.69 8.16 13.59
C CYS A 36 -0.03 9.40 13.05
N ARG A 37 0.70 10.50 12.86
CA ARG A 37 0.17 11.73 12.26
C ARG A 37 0.51 11.80 10.77
N THR A 38 1.70 11.32 10.40
CA THR A 38 2.19 11.26 9.03
C THR A 38 2.25 9.82 8.54
N LEU A 39 1.80 9.59 7.32
CA LEU A 39 1.77 8.26 6.70
C LEU A 39 2.47 8.27 5.34
N CYS A 40 3.19 7.21 5.01
CA CYS A 40 3.62 6.91 3.65
C CYS A 40 2.86 5.69 3.14
N ASP A 41 2.09 5.87 2.06
CA ASP A 41 1.50 4.78 1.26
C ASP A 41 2.48 4.44 0.14
N ALA A 42 3.21 3.35 0.34
CA ALA A 42 4.32 2.94 -0.51
C ALA A 42 3.84 2.03 -1.65
N GLY A 43 4.07 2.42 -2.90
CA GLY A 43 3.52 1.76 -4.07
C GLY A 43 2.01 1.99 -4.16
N CYS A 44 1.58 3.24 -4.02
CA CYS A 44 0.16 3.61 -3.87
C CYS A 44 -0.70 3.34 -5.10
N GLY A 45 -0.09 3.09 -6.27
CA GLY A 45 -0.79 2.91 -7.54
C GLY A 45 -1.72 4.09 -7.83
N LEU A 46 -3.00 3.82 -8.05
CA LEU A 46 -4.01 4.86 -8.33
C LEU A 46 -4.41 5.69 -7.08
N GLY A 47 -3.81 5.43 -5.92
CA GLY A 47 -4.02 6.19 -4.69
C GLY A 47 -5.36 5.98 -4.00
N SER A 48 -6.13 4.95 -4.36
CA SER A 48 -7.44 4.70 -3.76
C SER A 48 -7.36 4.43 -2.25
N LEU A 49 -6.31 3.74 -1.79
CA LEU A 49 -6.08 3.54 -0.35
C LEU A 49 -5.66 4.84 0.33
N SER A 50 -4.77 5.62 -0.29
CA SER A 50 -4.38 6.95 0.23
C SER A 50 -5.59 7.86 0.41
N ALA A 51 -6.49 7.92 -0.58
CA ALA A 51 -7.72 8.70 -0.50
C ALA A 51 -8.64 8.22 0.64
N ALA A 52 -8.81 6.90 0.80
CA ALA A 52 -9.61 6.32 1.86
C ALA A 52 -9.01 6.53 3.26
N LEU A 53 -7.68 6.64 3.37
CA LEU A 53 -6.96 6.91 4.62
C LEU A 53 -6.91 8.40 4.97
N SER A 54 -7.19 9.31 4.03
CA SER A 54 -7.11 10.76 4.22
C SER A 54 -7.82 11.27 5.49
N PRO A 55 -9.02 10.79 5.88
CA PRO A 55 -9.70 11.27 7.07
C PRO A 55 -8.99 10.94 8.41
N TYR A 56 -8.01 10.07 8.41
CA TYR A 56 -7.39 9.53 9.62
C TYR A 56 -6.00 10.10 9.91
N PHE A 57 -5.40 10.87 8.99
CA PHE A 57 -4.02 11.34 9.12
C PHE A 57 -3.91 12.83 8.81
N ASP A 58 -2.92 13.49 9.42
CA ASP A 58 -2.64 14.91 9.15
C ASP A 58 -1.99 15.10 7.78
N ALA A 59 -1.13 14.17 7.38
CA ALA A 59 -0.45 14.19 6.07
C ALA A 59 -0.16 12.77 5.58
N ILE A 60 -0.40 12.55 4.28
CA ILE A 60 -0.11 11.29 3.58
C ILE A 60 0.81 11.59 2.40
N THR A 61 1.95 10.91 2.34
CA THR A 61 2.78 10.82 1.14
C THR A 61 2.41 9.56 0.38
N ALA A 62 1.89 9.71 -0.82
CA ALA A 62 1.49 8.60 -1.69
C ALA A 62 2.56 8.42 -2.78
N ALA A 63 3.44 7.43 -2.60
CA ALA A 63 4.60 7.21 -3.46
C ALA A 63 4.35 6.09 -4.47
N ASP A 64 4.59 6.37 -5.75
CA ASP A 64 4.61 5.38 -6.83
C ASP A 64 5.60 5.80 -7.92
N VAL A 65 6.10 4.86 -8.70
CA VAL A 65 7.00 5.14 -9.84
C VAL A 65 6.25 5.57 -11.10
N SER A 66 4.95 5.32 -11.16
CA SER A 66 4.13 5.55 -12.34
C SER A 66 3.46 6.92 -12.29
N ASP A 67 3.94 7.85 -13.11
CA ASP A 67 3.27 9.15 -13.26
C ASP A 67 1.82 9.01 -13.71
N ALA A 68 1.52 8.07 -14.61
CA ALA A 68 0.15 7.81 -15.07
C ALA A 68 -0.79 7.36 -13.93
N ALA A 69 -0.29 6.58 -12.97
CA ALA A 69 -1.06 6.21 -11.79
C ALA A 69 -1.24 7.40 -10.84
N LEU A 70 -0.18 8.19 -10.64
CA LEU A 70 -0.22 9.39 -9.82
C LEU A 70 -1.09 10.50 -10.41
N ASP A 71 -1.26 10.56 -11.73
CA ASP A 71 -2.18 11.51 -12.38
C ASP A 71 -3.63 11.21 -11.98
N VAL A 72 -4.01 9.93 -11.90
CA VAL A 72 -5.33 9.52 -11.38
C VAL A 72 -5.51 9.94 -9.91
N LEU A 73 -4.46 9.81 -9.10
CA LEU A 73 -4.50 10.29 -7.73
C LEU A 73 -4.64 11.81 -7.65
N ARG A 74 -3.91 12.57 -8.48
CA ARG A 74 -4.04 14.04 -8.55
C ARG A 74 -5.46 14.47 -8.91
N GLU A 75 -6.09 13.81 -9.89
CA GLU A 75 -7.49 14.02 -10.23
C GLU A 75 -8.43 13.70 -9.05
N THR A 76 -8.20 12.59 -8.36
CA THR A 76 -8.96 12.21 -7.17
C THR A 76 -8.83 13.25 -6.06
N ILE A 77 -7.62 13.75 -5.80
CA ILE A 77 -7.36 14.81 -4.81
C ILE A 77 -8.15 16.07 -5.15
N GLN A 78 -8.17 16.49 -6.40
CA GLN A 78 -8.92 17.66 -6.85
C GLN A 78 -10.43 17.47 -6.73
N THR A 79 -10.96 16.36 -7.25
CA THR A 79 -12.39 16.09 -7.28
C THR A 79 -13.00 15.87 -5.90
N GLN A 80 -12.25 15.31 -4.97
CA GLN A 80 -12.69 15.05 -3.59
C GLN A 80 -12.24 16.13 -2.60
N ASN A 81 -11.55 17.19 -3.06
CA ASN A 81 -11.02 18.27 -2.22
C ASN A 81 -10.14 17.77 -1.07
N LEU A 82 -9.28 16.77 -1.32
CA LEU A 82 -8.36 16.23 -0.33
C LEU A 82 -7.14 17.17 -0.20
N THR A 83 -6.86 17.65 1.00
CA THR A 83 -5.82 18.67 1.22
C THR A 83 -4.54 18.14 1.87
N ASN A 84 -4.56 16.88 2.29
CA ASN A 84 -3.50 16.26 3.10
C ASN A 84 -2.76 15.12 2.40
N ILE A 85 -2.95 14.94 1.09
CA ILE A 85 -2.24 13.91 0.30
C ILE A 85 -1.26 14.58 -0.64
N THR A 86 0.00 14.14 -0.60
CA THR A 86 1.06 14.57 -1.51
C THR A 86 1.49 13.39 -2.39
N PRO A 87 1.17 13.37 -3.70
CA PRO A 87 1.71 12.39 -4.63
C PRO A 87 3.21 12.58 -4.80
N LEU A 88 3.97 11.49 -4.70
CA LEU A 88 5.43 11.49 -4.83
C LEU A 88 5.87 10.51 -5.94
N PRO A 89 6.34 10.99 -7.11
CA PRO A 89 6.90 10.13 -8.14
C PRO A 89 8.30 9.65 -7.70
N CYS A 90 8.36 8.41 -7.19
CA CYS A 90 9.59 7.89 -6.62
C CYS A 90 9.60 6.35 -6.64
N ASP A 91 10.73 5.75 -7.02
CA ASP A 91 11.02 4.36 -6.69
C ASP A 91 11.48 4.28 -5.23
N LEU A 92 10.52 4.06 -4.34
CA LEU A 92 10.78 4.06 -2.91
C LEU A 92 11.72 2.92 -2.49
N LEU A 93 11.71 1.80 -3.22
CA LEU A 93 12.55 0.64 -2.93
C LEU A 93 14.04 0.90 -3.26
N GLN A 94 14.30 1.77 -4.24
CA GLN A 94 15.66 2.17 -4.64
C GLN A 94 16.07 3.54 -4.04
N SER A 95 15.14 4.28 -3.47
CA SER A 95 15.39 5.60 -2.92
C SER A 95 16.35 5.56 -1.74
N THR A 96 17.28 6.49 -1.69
CA THR A 96 18.18 6.74 -0.55
C THR A 96 17.67 7.83 0.38
N ASP A 97 16.48 8.38 0.11
CA ASP A 97 15.85 9.41 0.92
C ASP A 97 15.67 8.93 2.37
N ARG A 98 15.82 9.87 3.31
CA ARG A 98 15.73 9.66 4.75
C ARG A 98 14.55 10.38 5.39
N THR A 99 13.62 10.88 4.59
CA THR A 99 12.35 11.41 5.10
C THR A 99 11.68 10.36 5.99
N ARG A 100 11.27 10.77 7.17
CA ARG A 100 10.66 9.85 8.15
C ARG A 100 9.17 10.11 8.26
N TYR A 101 8.44 9.01 8.27
CA TYR A 101 7.00 8.97 8.48
C TYR A 101 6.68 8.27 9.79
N ASP A 102 5.66 8.70 10.51
CA ASP A 102 5.18 7.99 11.70
C ASP A 102 4.74 6.56 11.35
N GLY A 103 3.98 6.41 10.27
CA GLY A 103 3.54 5.13 9.75
C GLY A 103 3.92 4.91 8.29
N MET A 104 4.09 3.65 7.90
CA MET A 104 4.22 3.25 6.50
C MET A 104 3.30 2.08 6.20
N VAL A 105 2.66 2.10 5.03
CA VAL A 105 1.81 1.01 4.52
C VAL A 105 2.39 0.53 3.19
N PHE A 106 2.57 -0.77 3.07
CA PHE A 106 2.91 -1.47 1.82
C PHE A 106 1.75 -2.41 1.48
N CYS A 107 0.92 -2.01 0.53
CA CYS A 107 -0.27 -2.76 0.13
C CYS A 107 -0.02 -3.52 -1.17
N PHE A 108 0.19 -4.85 -1.07
CA PHE A 108 0.53 -5.73 -2.20
C PHE A 108 1.77 -5.29 -3.00
N PHE A 109 2.65 -4.54 -2.38
CA PHE A 109 3.85 -3.96 -2.97
C PHE A 109 5.12 -4.46 -2.26
N GLY A 110 6.17 -4.74 -3.02
CA GLY A 110 7.49 -5.19 -2.55
C GLY A 110 7.50 -6.56 -1.86
N SER A 111 8.65 -7.16 -1.70
CA SER A 111 8.94 -8.30 -0.83
C SER A 111 9.45 -7.82 0.54
N LEU A 112 9.48 -8.67 1.55
CA LEU A 112 10.08 -8.29 2.86
C LEU A 112 11.54 -7.84 2.73
N ALA A 113 12.31 -8.50 1.87
CA ALA A 113 13.71 -8.16 1.64
C ALA A 113 13.87 -6.72 1.10
N GLU A 114 12.91 -6.23 0.32
CA GLU A 114 12.89 -4.86 -0.20
C GLU A 114 12.28 -3.87 0.80
N ILE A 115 11.20 -4.25 1.46
CA ILE A 115 10.45 -3.40 2.39
C ILE A 115 11.25 -3.06 3.65
N LEU A 116 11.89 -4.06 4.28
CA LEU A 116 12.53 -3.87 5.59
C LEU A 116 13.67 -2.83 5.58
N PRO A 117 14.56 -2.77 4.58
CA PRO A 117 15.58 -1.71 4.49
C PRO A 117 14.95 -0.31 4.39
N VAL A 118 13.87 -0.15 3.60
CA VAL A 118 13.14 1.12 3.48
C VAL A 118 12.50 1.49 4.81
N ALA A 119 11.77 0.55 5.42
CA ALA A 119 11.09 0.79 6.69
C ALA A 119 12.06 1.15 7.82
N ARG A 120 13.21 0.48 7.93
CA ARG A 120 14.24 0.82 8.91
C ARG A 120 14.74 2.26 8.75
N ARG A 121 14.78 2.76 7.53
CA ARG A 121 15.26 4.09 7.20
C ARG A 121 14.21 5.17 7.39
N GLN A 122 12.94 4.88 7.02
CA GLN A 122 11.89 5.88 6.87
C GLN A 122 10.70 5.72 7.81
N CYS A 123 10.46 4.55 8.44
CA CYS A 123 9.36 4.33 9.36
C CYS A 123 9.79 4.61 10.81
N ALA A 124 9.06 5.51 11.49
CA ALA A 124 9.38 5.89 12.86
C ALA A 124 8.67 5.04 13.93
N LYS A 125 7.41 4.63 13.67
CA LYS A 125 6.56 3.97 14.68
C LYS A 125 5.96 2.65 14.17
N THR A 126 5.08 2.71 13.17
CA THR A 126 4.28 1.54 12.76
C THR A 126 4.43 1.23 11.28
N LEU A 127 4.89 0.02 10.98
CA LEU A 127 4.93 -0.54 9.64
C LEU A 127 3.76 -1.51 9.46
N VAL A 128 2.97 -1.30 8.41
CA VAL A 128 1.93 -2.23 7.98
C VAL A 128 2.28 -2.82 6.63
N ILE A 129 2.25 -4.13 6.52
CA ILE A 129 2.49 -4.85 5.27
C ILE A 129 1.27 -5.70 4.97
N ILE A 130 0.64 -5.47 3.82
CA ILE A 130 -0.53 -6.20 3.38
C ILE A 130 -0.11 -7.13 2.24
N LYS A 131 -0.36 -8.41 2.43
CA LYS A 131 -0.05 -9.49 1.47
C LYS A 131 -1.28 -10.36 1.24
N LYS A 132 -1.31 -11.03 0.10
CA LYS A 132 -2.33 -12.04 -0.19
C LYS A 132 -2.14 -13.25 0.72
N ASN A 133 -3.26 -13.78 1.22
CA ASN A 133 -3.25 -14.96 2.10
C ASN A 133 -3.42 -16.29 1.33
N TYR A 134 -3.37 -16.27 0.02
CA TYR A 134 -3.58 -17.45 -0.83
C TYR A 134 -2.47 -17.57 -1.88
N LYS A 135 -2.17 -18.81 -2.28
CA LYS A 135 -1.08 -19.12 -3.24
C LYS A 135 -1.54 -19.19 -4.70
N LEU A 136 -2.83 -19.35 -4.94
CA LEU A 136 -3.40 -19.53 -6.27
C LEU A 136 -4.41 -18.43 -6.60
N HIS A 137 -4.53 -18.05 -7.86
CA HIS A 137 -5.56 -17.12 -8.31
C HIS A 137 -6.96 -17.73 -8.16
N ARG A 138 -7.84 -17.09 -7.38
CA ARG A 138 -9.21 -17.56 -7.16
C ARG A 138 -10.12 -17.44 -8.39
N PHE A 139 -9.77 -16.58 -9.34
CA PHE A 139 -10.58 -16.28 -10.55
C PHE A 139 -9.95 -16.83 -11.84
N SER A 140 -8.92 -17.68 -11.75
CA SER A 140 -8.33 -18.33 -12.92
C SER A 140 -8.98 -19.70 -13.13
N LEU A 141 -9.36 -20.00 -14.38
CA LEU A 141 -9.84 -21.33 -14.78
C LEU A 141 -8.73 -22.40 -14.67
N THR A 142 -7.48 -21.98 -14.59
CA THR A 142 -6.32 -22.83 -14.33
C THR A 142 -5.67 -22.39 -13.02
N ALA A 143 -5.19 -23.37 -12.23
CA ALA A 143 -4.50 -23.12 -10.97
C ALA A 143 -3.14 -22.42 -11.22
N GLN A 144 -3.19 -21.09 -11.45
CA GLN A 144 -1.98 -20.31 -11.65
C GLN A 144 -1.46 -19.80 -10.30
N PRO A 145 -0.16 -19.97 -10.00
CA PRO A 145 0.43 -19.44 -8.79
C PRO A 145 0.41 -17.90 -8.81
N ILE A 146 0.11 -17.31 -7.65
CA ILE A 146 0.23 -15.87 -7.47
C ILE A 146 1.71 -15.50 -7.47
N ARG A 147 2.06 -14.51 -8.27
CA ARG A 147 3.39 -13.91 -8.22
C ARG A 147 3.53 -13.08 -6.94
N GLY A 148 4.68 -13.22 -6.29
CA GLY A 148 5.04 -12.46 -5.10
C GLY A 148 4.90 -13.25 -3.79
N GLU A 149 5.36 -12.64 -2.73
CA GLU A 149 5.39 -13.19 -1.38
C GLU A 149 3.99 -13.18 -0.77
N THR A 150 3.59 -14.31 -0.18
CA THR A 150 2.29 -14.43 0.51
C THR A 150 2.40 -14.01 1.98
N ALA A 151 1.27 -13.70 2.63
CA ALA A 151 1.23 -13.33 4.04
C ALA A 151 1.80 -14.42 4.97
N PRO A 152 1.50 -15.73 4.79
CA PRO A 152 2.15 -16.79 5.58
C PRO A 152 3.66 -16.82 5.40
N ALA A 153 4.17 -16.73 4.15
CA ALA A 153 5.61 -16.74 3.89
C ALA A 153 6.32 -15.54 4.51
N ALA A 154 5.72 -14.34 4.42
CA ALA A 154 6.21 -13.15 5.09
C ALA A 154 6.26 -13.32 6.62
N GLY A 155 5.21 -13.91 7.21
CA GLY A 155 5.17 -14.18 8.64
C GLY A 155 6.25 -15.17 9.10
N GLU A 156 6.51 -16.23 8.34
CA GLU A 156 7.61 -17.18 8.61
C GLU A 156 8.97 -16.50 8.53
N ALA A 157 9.20 -15.68 7.52
CA ALA A 157 10.45 -14.93 7.37
C ALA A 157 10.67 -13.94 8.53
N LEU A 158 9.65 -13.21 8.97
CA LEU A 158 9.74 -12.30 10.12
C LEU A 158 10.08 -13.06 11.41
N ARG A 159 9.47 -14.22 11.65
CA ARG A 159 9.79 -15.09 12.81
C ARG A 159 11.26 -15.55 12.75
N ALA A 160 11.72 -16.01 11.59
CA ALA A 160 13.10 -16.46 11.41
C ALA A 160 14.13 -15.33 11.66
N MET A 161 13.76 -14.07 11.37
CA MET A 161 14.58 -12.89 11.64
C MET A 161 14.44 -12.38 13.09
N GLY A 162 13.60 -12.98 13.94
CA GLY A 162 13.32 -12.50 15.29
C GLY A 162 12.62 -11.13 15.35
N ILE A 163 11.95 -10.72 14.27
CA ILE A 163 11.24 -9.45 14.22
C ILE A 163 9.83 -9.64 14.80
N PRO A 164 9.47 -8.95 15.88
CA PRO A 164 8.12 -9.06 16.45
C PRO A 164 7.08 -8.44 15.51
N PHE A 165 5.96 -9.13 15.32
CA PHE A 165 4.85 -8.63 14.50
C PHE A 165 3.51 -9.16 15.01
N ARG A 166 2.44 -8.49 14.62
CA ARG A 166 1.05 -8.97 14.77
C ARG A 166 0.52 -9.40 13.42
N PHE A 167 -0.09 -10.56 13.35
CA PHE A 167 -0.72 -11.07 12.14
C PHE A 167 -2.25 -10.99 12.28
N ASP A 168 -2.89 -10.42 11.26
CA ASP A 168 -4.34 -10.31 11.18
C ASP A 168 -4.79 -10.75 9.78
N ALA A 169 -5.60 -11.81 9.68
CA ALA A 169 -6.16 -12.29 8.43
C ALA A 169 -7.62 -11.83 8.31
N ARG A 170 -7.95 -11.18 7.20
CA ARG A 170 -9.29 -10.65 6.91
C ARG A 170 -9.73 -11.07 5.52
N GLU A 171 -11.02 -11.29 5.36
CA GLU A 171 -11.72 -11.30 4.07
C GLU A 171 -12.43 -9.94 3.90
N LEU A 172 -12.19 -9.32 2.72
CA LEU A 172 -12.75 -8.02 2.35
C LEU A 172 -13.41 -8.13 0.97
#